data_4a6c3e21b6450e6d626175027f5477bf
#
_entry.id   4a6c3e21b6450e6d626175027f5477bf
#
_cell.length_a   1.000
_cell.length_b   1.000
_cell.length_c   1.000
_cell.angle_alpha   90.00
_cell.angle_beta   90.00
_cell.angle_gamma   90.00
#
_symmetry.space_group_name_H-M   'P 1'
#
loop_
_entity.id
_entity.type
_entity.pdbx_description
1 polymer ?
#
loop_
_entity_poly.entity_id
_entity_poly.type
_entity_poly.pdbx_seq_one_letter_code
_entity_poly.pdbx_strand_id
1 'polypeptide(L)'
;KKDLPLTSSHWGTYRAKVNNGKVTELIGWENDKDPSPIGPGIVDIHDNKTRIDKPMIRKSWIDNGPGTNNNLRGIDPFVAVSWNEAENIVAKELNRVRENFGNSSIFGGSYGWASAGRFHHAQSQLHRFLNCIGGYTRSKFTYSFAAAEAMVPHILGSYRAYLDTCTSWDSIEENTKLFVCFGGVPIKNGQIAQGGTGSHNQKEKLIRSAKAGIKFINFSPLKSDLLDEVKGKWLPLRPNTDVAIM
;
A
#
# COMPACT_ATOMS: atom_id res chain seq x y z
N LYS A 1 -13.44 14.06 23.61
CA LYS A 1 -12.75 13.34 22.50
C LYS A 1 -11.89 12.19 23.03
N LYS A 2 -11.16 12.38 24.15
CA LYS A 2 -10.26 11.36 24.74
C LYS A 2 -10.97 10.09 25.21
N ASP A 3 -12.26 10.16 25.46
CA ASP A 3 -13.08 9.02 25.93
C ASP A 3 -13.56 8.11 24.77
N LEU A 4 -13.35 8.51 23.51
CA LEU A 4 -13.70 7.69 22.37
C LEU A 4 -12.67 6.58 22.16
N PRO A 5 -13.09 5.37 21.75
CA PRO A 5 -12.18 4.27 21.50
C PRO A 5 -11.17 4.59 20.40
N LEU A 6 -9.94 4.09 20.56
CA LEU A 6 -8.91 4.18 19.56
C LEU A 6 -9.05 3.05 18.54
N THR A 7 -8.75 3.38 17.27
CA THR A 7 -8.58 2.43 16.20
C THR A 7 -7.34 2.80 15.39
N SER A 8 -6.71 1.82 14.75
CA SER A 8 -5.53 2.02 13.91
C SER A 8 -5.78 1.48 12.51
N SER A 9 -5.17 2.12 11.55
CA SER A 9 -5.14 1.70 10.16
C SER A 9 -3.75 1.94 9.57
N HIS A 10 -3.56 1.66 8.30
CA HIS A 10 -2.34 2.05 7.59
C HIS A 10 -2.02 3.53 7.68
N TRP A 11 -3.06 4.35 7.67
CA TRP A 11 -2.97 5.81 7.55
C TRP A 11 -2.88 6.52 8.89
N GLY A 12 -2.91 5.81 10.00
CA GLY A 12 -2.75 6.41 11.31
C GLY A 12 -3.69 5.87 12.37
N THR A 13 -3.64 6.51 13.51
CA THR A 13 -4.46 6.22 14.69
C THR A 13 -5.56 7.27 14.82
N TYR A 14 -6.77 6.82 15.08
CA TYR A 14 -7.96 7.67 15.15
C TYR A 14 -8.80 7.34 16.36
N ARG A 15 -9.56 8.32 16.82
CA ARG A 15 -10.68 8.16 17.74
C ARG A 15 -11.94 7.86 16.94
N ALA A 16 -12.59 6.75 17.21
CA ALA A 16 -13.81 6.36 16.51
C ALA A 16 -15.05 6.82 17.29
N LYS A 17 -15.91 7.60 16.62
CA LYS A 17 -17.25 7.90 17.11
C LYS A 17 -18.21 6.83 16.63
N VAL A 18 -18.87 6.17 17.54
CA VAL A 18 -19.80 5.07 17.24
C VAL A 18 -21.21 5.49 17.61
N ASN A 19 -22.15 5.30 16.69
CA ASN A 19 -23.58 5.51 16.92
C ASN A 19 -24.35 4.28 16.42
N ASN A 20 -25.19 3.71 17.30
CA ASN A 20 -25.97 2.50 17.01
C ASN A 20 -25.14 1.35 16.40
N GLY A 21 -23.94 1.10 16.95
CA GLY A 21 -23.04 0.03 16.50
C GLY A 21 -22.29 0.32 15.21
N LYS A 22 -22.46 1.50 14.59
CA LYS A 22 -21.74 1.91 13.39
C LYS A 22 -20.74 3.03 13.69
N VAL A 23 -19.56 2.96 13.09
CA VAL A 23 -18.60 4.06 13.10
C VAL A 23 -19.13 5.16 12.19
N THR A 24 -19.35 6.35 12.76
CA THR A 24 -19.90 7.51 12.03
C THR A 24 -18.86 8.58 11.74
N GLU A 25 -17.73 8.56 12.45
CA GLU A 25 -16.66 9.54 12.28
C GLU A 25 -15.34 8.97 12.80
N LEU A 26 -14.25 9.29 12.11
CA LEU A 26 -12.88 9.08 12.57
C LEU A 26 -12.22 10.43 12.79
N ILE A 27 -11.75 10.66 14.01
CA ILE A 27 -11.09 11.90 14.43
C ILE A 27 -9.61 11.58 14.66
N GLY A 28 -8.71 12.37 14.10
CA GLY A 28 -7.27 12.19 14.31
C GLY A 28 -6.91 12.09 15.80
N TRP A 29 -6.01 11.17 16.12
CA TRP A 29 -5.49 11.00 17.47
C TRP A 29 -4.77 12.28 17.94
N GLU A 30 -4.99 12.67 19.19
CA GLU A 30 -4.48 13.93 19.75
C GLU A 30 -2.96 14.06 19.80
N ASN A 31 -2.24 12.93 19.76
CA ASN A 31 -0.77 12.92 19.71
C ASN A 31 -0.21 12.83 18.28
N ASP A 32 -1.06 12.77 17.28
CA ASP A 32 -0.67 12.89 15.88
C ASP A 32 -0.87 14.34 15.40
N LYS A 33 0.24 15.03 15.12
CA LYS A 33 0.21 16.45 14.73
C LYS A 33 -0.22 16.68 13.29
N ASP A 34 -0.19 15.64 12.45
CA ASP A 34 -0.51 15.71 11.02
C ASP A 34 -1.33 14.47 10.58
N PRO A 35 -2.51 14.22 11.18
CA PRO A 35 -3.29 13.03 10.90
C PRO A 35 -3.65 12.93 9.42
N SER A 36 -3.50 11.75 8.83
CA SER A 36 -3.83 11.55 7.43
C SER A 36 -5.33 11.76 7.17
N PRO A 37 -5.69 12.54 6.14
CA PRO A 37 -7.09 12.75 5.75
C PRO A 37 -7.74 11.50 5.12
N ILE A 38 -6.95 10.46 4.80
CA ILE A 38 -7.45 9.22 4.18
C ILE A 38 -8.30 8.42 5.18
N GLY A 39 -7.90 8.40 6.46
CA GLY A 39 -8.60 7.63 7.48
C GLY A 39 -10.10 7.95 7.58
N PRO A 40 -10.51 9.21 7.70
CA PRO A 40 -11.93 9.59 7.71
C PRO A 40 -12.73 9.09 6.51
N GLY A 41 -12.13 9.04 5.32
CA GLY A 41 -12.78 8.52 4.11
C GLY A 41 -13.19 7.04 4.17
N ILE A 42 -12.62 6.26 5.09
CA ILE A 42 -12.99 4.85 5.27
C ILE A 42 -14.44 4.74 5.77
N VAL A 43 -14.91 5.70 6.56
CA VAL A 43 -16.29 5.70 7.09
C VAL A 43 -17.30 5.76 5.95
N ASP A 44 -17.01 6.57 4.92
CA ASP A 44 -17.91 6.73 3.77
C ASP A 44 -17.99 5.48 2.88
N ILE A 45 -16.94 4.63 2.94
CA ILE A 45 -16.90 3.41 2.14
C ILE A 45 -17.75 2.29 2.76
N HIS A 46 -18.02 2.33 4.05
CA HIS A 46 -18.64 1.23 4.78
C HIS A 46 -20.01 0.82 4.21
N ASP A 47 -20.84 1.78 3.87
CA ASP A 47 -22.18 1.56 3.31
C ASP A 47 -22.26 1.96 1.81
N ASN A 48 -21.11 2.09 1.13
CA ASN A 48 -21.05 2.52 -0.27
C ASN A 48 -21.48 1.39 -1.22
N LYS A 49 -22.18 1.76 -2.30
CA LYS A 49 -22.62 0.82 -3.36
C LYS A 49 -21.48 0.06 -4.04
N THR A 50 -20.26 0.56 -3.96
CA THR A 50 -19.08 -0.11 -4.53
C THR A 50 -18.53 -1.22 -3.63
N ARG A 51 -19.00 -1.31 -2.38
CA ARG A 51 -18.61 -2.37 -1.47
C ARG A 51 -19.23 -3.69 -1.89
N ILE A 52 -18.40 -4.72 -2.02
CA ILE A 52 -18.83 -6.08 -2.28
C ILE A 52 -19.08 -6.76 -0.94
N ASP A 53 -20.34 -7.13 -0.67
CA ASP A 53 -20.79 -7.76 0.58
C ASP A 53 -21.02 -9.25 0.49
N LYS A 54 -20.98 -9.81 -0.73
CA LYS A 54 -21.20 -11.23 -1.03
C LYS A 54 -20.20 -11.72 -2.05
N PRO A 55 -19.92 -13.04 -2.11
CA PRO A 55 -19.18 -13.59 -3.23
C PRO A 55 -19.89 -13.31 -4.55
N MET A 56 -19.13 -12.83 -5.52
CA MET A 56 -19.65 -12.42 -6.82
C MET A 56 -18.86 -13.14 -7.92
N ILE A 57 -19.58 -13.74 -8.85
CA ILE A 57 -18.98 -14.45 -10.00
C ILE A 57 -19.52 -13.85 -11.29
N ARG A 58 -18.68 -13.77 -12.32
CA ARG A 58 -19.11 -13.34 -13.63
C ARG A 58 -20.15 -14.30 -14.21
N LYS A 59 -21.24 -13.77 -14.74
CA LYS A 59 -22.30 -14.58 -15.32
C LYS A 59 -21.78 -15.45 -16.46
N SER A 60 -20.98 -14.92 -17.35
CA SER A 60 -20.39 -15.68 -18.45
C SER A 60 -19.54 -16.87 -17.97
N TRP A 61 -18.87 -16.75 -16.83
CA TRP A 61 -18.11 -17.85 -16.24
C TRP A 61 -19.02 -18.94 -15.66
N ILE A 62 -20.11 -18.52 -15.01
CA ILE A 62 -21.12 -19.49 -14.49
C ILE A 62 -21.73 -20.29 -15.65
N ASP A 63 -22.08 -19.61 -16.73
CA ASP A 63 -22.78 -20.22 -17.88
C ASP A 63 -21.84 -21.12 -18.72
N ASN A 64 -20.58 -20.75 -18.89
CA ASN A 64 -19.68 -21.36 -19.86
C ASN A 64 -18.40 -21.97 -19.26
N GLY A 65 -18.12 -21.74 -17.98
CA GLY A 65 -16.92 -22.22 -17.32
C GLY A 65 -15.63 -21.46 -17.67
N PRO A 66 -14.47 -22.04 -17.34
CA PRO A 66 -13.16 -21.45 -17.62
C PRO A 66 -12.88 -21.34 -19.12
N GLY A 67 -12.12 -20.31 -19.51
CA GLY A 67 -11.84 -19.99 -20.94
C GLY A 67 -12.89 -19.09 -21.59
N THR A 68 -13.81 -18.56 -20.82
CA THR A 68 -14.83 -17.61 -21.28
C THR A 68 -14.21 -16.37 -21.89
N ASN A 69 -14.90 -15.82 -22.90
CA ASN A 69 -14.44 -14.68 -23.68
C ASN A 69 -14.12 -13.43 -22.81
N ASN A 70 -12.85 -13.03 -22.81
CA ASN A 70 -12.35 -11.87 -22.08
C ASN A 70 -12.84 -10.51 -22.64
N ASN A 71 -13.41 -10.50 -23.85
CA ASN A 71 -13.96 -9.28 -24.45
C ASN A 71 -15.17 -8.71 -23.70
N LEU A 72 -15.77 -9.51 -22.81
CA LEU A 72 -16.86 -9.09 -21.95
C LEU A 72 -16.40 -8.39 -20.64
N ARG A 73 -15.10 -8.20 -20.44
CA ARG A 73 -14.60 -7.53 -19.26
C ARG A 73 -15.13 -6.08 -19.19
N GLY A 74 -15.76 -5.76 -18.06
CA GLY A 74 -16.37 -4.44 -17.83
C GLY A 74 -17.87 -4.36 -18.17
N ILE A 75 -18.39 -5.30 -18.96
CA ILE A 75 -19.82 -5.36 -19.34
C ILE A 75 -20.51 -6.64 -18.89
N ASP A 76 -19.76 -7.71 -18.61
CA ASP A 76 -20.27 -8.96 -18.09
C ASP A 76 -20.79 -8.76 -16.65
N PRO A 77 -22.07 -9.01 -16.38
CA PRO A 77 -22.62 -8.81 -15.04
C PRO A 77 -22.05 -9.80 -14.04
N PHE A 78 -21.94 -9.34 -12.80
CA PHE A 78 -21.61 -10.18 -11.66
C PHE A 78 -22.88 -10.69 -11.01
N VAL A 79 -22.91 -11.99 -10.67
CA VAL A 79 -24.00 -12.67 -9.99
C VAL A 79 -23.56 -13.00 -8.56
N ALA A 80 -24.37 -12.67 -7.58
CA ALA A 80 -24.14 -13.04 -6.19
C ALA A 80 -24.39 -14.53 -6.00
N VAL A 81 -23.48 -15.20 -5.28
CA VAL A 81 -23.60 -16.62 -4.92
C VAL A 81 -23.41 -16.79 -3.41
N SER A 82 -23.81 -17.93 -2.88
CA SER A 82 -23.53 -18.28 -1.48
C SER A 82 -22.03 -18.56 -1.27
N TRP A 83 -21.57 -18.46 -0.02
CA TRP A 83 -20.20 -18.84 0.32
C TRP A 83 -19.90 -20.31 0.00
N ASN A 84 -20.82 -21.22 0.31
CA ASN A 84 -20.66 -22.64 -0.01
C ASN A 84 -20.49 -22.88 -1.53
N GLU A 85 -21.26 -22.17 -2.33
CA GLU A 85 -21.18 -22.25 -3.78
C GLU A 85 -19.85 -21.69 -4.30
N ALA A 86 -19.43 -20.53 -3.79
CA ALA A 86 -18.14 -19.91 -4.15
C ALA A 86 -16.96 -20.82 -3.79
N GLU A 87 -16.95 -21.39 -2.58
CA GLU A 87 -15.91 -22.30 -2.13
C GLU A 87 -15.82 -23.58 -2.98
N ASN A 88 -16.96 -24.17 -3.32
CA ASN A 88 -17.02 -25.35 -4.18
C ASN A 88 -16.51 -25.05 -5.59
N ILE A 89 -16.87 -23.91 -6.16
CA ILE A 89 -16.41 -23.48 -7.48
C ILE A 89 -14.88 -23.26 -7.47
N VAL A 90 -14.37 -22.56 -6.47
CA VAL A 90 -12.93 -22.30 -6.34
C VAL A 90 -12.16 -23.60 -6.14
N ALA A 91 -12.62 -24.50 -5.27
CA ALA A 91 -11.98 -25.78 -5.01
C ALA A 91 -11.95 -26.66 -6.28
N LYS A 92 -13.06 -26.74 -7.00
CA LYS A 92 -13.17 -27.50 -8.25
C LYS A 92 -12.19 -26.94 -9.31
N GLU A 93 -12.11 -25.61 -9.45
CA GLU A 93 -11.25 -25.00 -10.45
C GLU A 93 -9.76 -25.14 -10.10
N LEU A 94 -9.40 -24.97 -8.84
CA LEU A 94 -8.02 -25.20 -8.38
C LEU A 94 -7.60 -26.66 -8.60
N ASN A 95 -8.47 -27.62 -8.31
CA ASN A 95 -8.20 -29.03 -8.58
C ASN A 95 -8.04 -29.29 -10.09
N ARG A 96 -8.92 -28.76 -10.92
CA ARG A 96 -8.82 -28.87 -12.39
C ARG A 96 -7.48 -28.37 -12.90
N VAL A 97 -7.03 -27.19 -12.42
CA VAL A 97 -5.74 -26.61 -12.83
C VAL A 97 -4.57 -27.48 -12.36
N ARG A 98 -4.60 -27.95 -11.12
CA ARG A 98 -3.54 -28.81 -10.57
C ARG A 98 -3.40 -30.13 -11.33
N GLU A 99 -4.52 -30.78 -11.62
CA GLU A 99 -4.54 -32.07 -12.28
C GLU A 99 -4.09 -32.00 -13.75
N ASN A 100 -4.49 -30.91 -14.45
CA ASN A 100 -4.20 -30.82 -15.88
C ASN A 100 -2.87 -30.09 -16.18
N PHE A 101 -2.41 -29.17 -15.31
CA PHE A 101 -1.28 -28.29 -15.60
C PHE A 101 -0.22 -28.24 -14.50
N GLY A 102 -0.46 -28.88 -13.35
CA GLY A 102 0.41 -28.86 -12.18
C GLY A 102 0.34 -27.57 -11.37
N ASN A 103 0.90 -27.62 -10.16
CA ASN A 103 0.86 -26.51 -9.21
C ASN A 103 1.63 -25.27 -9.69
N SER A 104 2.63 -25.42 -10.56
CA SER A 104 3.37 -24.28 -11.15
C SER A 104 2.51 -23.36 -12.00
N SER A 105 1.36 -23.85 -12.47
CA SER A 105 0.38 -23.05 -13.22
C SER A 105 -0.51 -22.18 -12.34
N ILE A 106 -0.47 -22.35 -11.03
CA ILE A 106 -1.16 -21.48 -10.07
C ILE A 106 -0.22 -20.35 -9.69
N PHE A 107 -0.52 -19.15 -10.13
CA PHE A 107 0.16 -17.95 -9.65
C PHE A 107 -0.59 -17.38 -8.45
N GLY A 108 0.08 -17.22 -7.33
CA GLY A 108 -0.53 -16.73 -6.11
C GLY A 108 0.32 -15.73 -5.36
N GLY A 109 -0.33 -14.76 -4.79
CA GLY A 109 0.29 -13.75 -3.97
C GLY A 109 -0.73 -12.79 -3.40
N SER A 110 -0.34 -12.07 -2.38
CA SER A 110 -1.12 -11.01 -1.77
C SER A 110 -0.21 -9.88 -1.37
N TYR A 111 -0.69 -8.66 -1.51
CA TYR A 111 0.00 -7.45 -1.11
C TYR A 111 -0.55 -6.97 0.23
N GLY A 112 -0.27 -7.73 1.28
CA GLY A 112 -0.87 -7.60 2.59
C GLY A 112 -0.31 -6.47 3.45
N TRP A 113 -0.14 -5.29 2.93
CA TRP A 113 0.39 -4.12 3.65
C TRP A 113 -0.36 -3.82 4.96
N ALA A 114 -1.71 -3.88 4.93
CA ALA A 114 -2.56 -3.60 6.06
C ALA A 114 -2.59 -4.72 7.09
N SER A 115 -1.98 -5.81 6.77
CA SER A 115 -2.13 -7.00 7.56
C SER A 115 -1.37 -6.87 8.86
N ALA A 116 -2.08 -6.99 9.96
CA ALA A 116 -1.52 -7.00 11.30
C ALA A 116 -1.81 -8.33 12.00
N GLY A 117 -0.79 -8.86 12.65
CA GLY A 117 -0.90 -10.08 13.42
C GLY A 117 -1.09 -11.34 12.58
N ARG A 118 -1.38 -12.45 13.25
CA ARG A 118 -1.36 -13.78 12.65
C ARG A 118 -2.55 -14.07 11.74
N PHE A 119 -3.75 -13.64 12.16
CA PHE A 119 -4.99 -13.97 11.44
C PHE A 119 -5.40 -12.95 10.39
N HIS A 120 -4.86 -11.74 10.49
CA HIS A 120 -5.12 -10.65 9.56
C HIS A 120 -3.96 -10.39 8.59
N HIS A 121 -2.98 -11.30 8.52
CA HIS A 121 -1.87 -11.20 7.59
C HIS A 121 -2.21 -11.96 6.30
N ALA A 122 -2.75 -11.24 5.31
CA ALA A 122 -3.26 -11.80 4.07
C ALA A 122 -2.22 -12.64 3.32
N GLN A 123 -0.97 -12.19 3.23
CA GLN A 123 0.11 -12.92 2.58
C GLN A 123 0.33 -14.30 3.21
N SER A 124 0.49 -14.37 4.54
CA SER A 124 0.77 -15.63 5.20
C SER A 124 -0.40 -16.60 5.12
N GLN A 125 -1.64 -16.12 5.16
CA GLN A 125 -2.81 -16.97 5.00
C GLN A 125 -2.91 -17.56 3.60
N LEU A 126 -2.75 -16.73 2.58
CA LEU A 126 -2.78 -17.17 1.19
C LEU A 126 -1.62 -18.13 0.87
N HIS A 127 -0.39 -17.78 1.27
CA HIS A 127 0.78 -18.62 1.05
C HIS A 127 0.65 -19.97 1.77
N ARG A 128 0.12 -19.98 3.00
CA ARG A 128 -0.16 -21.22 3.73
C ARG A 128 -1.16 -22.09 2.98
N PHE A 129 -2.29 -21.53 2.56
CA PHE A 129 -3.31 -22.24 1.80
C PHE A 129 -2.73 -22.87 0.53
N LEU A 130 -2.03 -22.10 -0.28
CA LEU A 130 -1.44 -22.57 -1.53
C LEU A 130 -0.35 -23.63 -1.31
N ASN A 131 0.43 -23.53 -0.24
CA ASN A 131 1.38 -24.58 0.13
C ASN A 131 0.69 -25.86 0.58
N CYS A 132 -0.44 -25.78 1.31
CA CYS A 132 -1.22 -26.95 1.72
C CYS A 132 -1.80 -27.73 0.54
N ILE A 133 -2.04 -27.08 -0.60
CA ILE A 133 -2.51 -27.74 -1.82
C ILE A 133 -1.39 -28.15 -2.78
N GLY A 134 -0.13 -28.11 -2.36
CA GLY A 134 1.02 -28.62 -3.12
C GLY A 134 1.95 -27.54 -3.69
N GLY A 135 1.76 -26.29 -3.37
CA GLY A 135 2.61 -25.18 -3.82
C GLY A 135 2.03 -24.37 -4.98
N TYR A 136 2.76 -23.39 -5.42
CA TYR A 136 2.34 -22.39 -6.41
C TYR A 136 3.53 -21.59 -6.94
N THR A 137 3.35 -20.87 -8.03
CA THR A 137 4.29 -19.86 -8.53
C THR A 137 4.03 -18.53 -7.83
N ARG A 138 5.06 -17.97 -7.21
CA ARG A 138 4.96 -16.70 -6.49
C ARG A 138 5.74 -15.59 -7.18
N SER A 139 5.33 -14.35 -6.94
CA SER A 139 6.08 -13.16 -7.31
C SER A 139 7.40 -13.10 -6.52
N LYS A 140 8.46 -12.69 -7.18
CA LYS A 140 9.74 -12.35 -6.57
C LYS A 140 9.89 -10.83 -6.54
N PHE A 141 10.41 -10.28 -5.43
CA PHE A 141 10.51 -8.86 -5.18
C PHE A 141 9.15 -8.14 -5.04
N THR A 142 9.19 -6.82 -4.91
CA THR A 142 8.00 -5.96 -4.86
C THR A 142 7.77 -5.26 -6.19
N TYR A 143 6.57 -4.71 -6.41
CA TYR A 143 6.32 -3.87 -7.58
C TYR A 143 6.84 -2.44 -7.42
N SER A 144 6.98 -1.96 -6.17
CA SER A 144 7.31 -0.55 -5.89
C SER A 144 8.76 -0.21 -6.18
N PHE A 145 9.71 -1.13 -5.88
CA PHE A 145 11.15 -0.89 -5.98
C PHE A 145 11.95 -2.17 -6.31
N ALA A 146 11.37 -3.06 -7.09
CA ALA A 146 12.02 -4.32 -7.47
C ALA A 146 13.37 -4.13 -8.17
N ALA A 147 13.53 -3.07 -8.94
CA ALA A 147 14.82 -2.73 -9.55
C ALA A 147 15.89 -2.48 -8.49
N ALA A 148 15.57 -1.73 -7.43
CA ALA A 148 16.49 -1.52 -6.31
C ALA A 148 16.76 -2.82 -5.55
N GLU A 149 15.75 -3.64 -5.28
CA GLU A 149 15.93 -4.97 -4.64
C GLU A 149 16.86 -5.87 -5.44
N ALA A 150 16.83 -5.80 -6.77
CA ALA A 150 17.70 -6.58 -7.65
C ALA A 150 19.10 -5.99 -7.76
N MET A 151 19.26 -4.67 -7.88
CA MET A 151 20.53 -4.01 -8.22
C MET A 151 21.37 -3.63 -7.00
N VAL A 152 20.75 -3.13 -5.94
CA VAL A 152 21.45 -2.61 -4.75
C VAL A 152 22.35 -3.67 -4.08
N PRO A 153 21.98 -4.96 -3.98
CA PRO A 153 22.86 -5.97 -3.43
C PRO A 153 24.20 -6.11 -4.16
N HIS A 154 24.24 -5.85 -5.46
CA HIS A 154 25.47 -5.90 -6.26
C HIS A 154 26.38 -4.70 -6.02
N ILE A 155 25.85 -3.59 -5.50
CA ILE A 155 26.59 -2.35 -5.25
C ILE A 155 26.96 -2.21 -3.78
N LEU A 156 25.99 -2.46 -2.88
CA LEU A 156 26.12 -2.24 -1.44
C LEU A 156 26.13 -3.54 -0.61
N GLY A 157 26.09 -4.69 -1.26
CA GLY A 157 26.09 -6.02 -0.62
C GLY A 157 24.72 -6.47 -0.10
N SER A 158 23.87 -5.58 0.38
CA SER A 158 22.55 -5.93 0.91
C SER A 158 21.56 -4.76 0.76
N TYR A 159 20.44 -5.03 0.12
CA TYR A 159 19.32 -4.09 0.08
C TYR A 159 18.68 -3.90 1.47
N ARG A 160 18.53 -4.98 2.23
CA ARG A 160 17.93 -4.94 3.56
C ARG A 160 18.76 -4.10 4.54
N ALA A 161 20.07 -4.31 4.55
CA ALA A 161 20.98 -3.52 5.38
C ALA A 161 20.88 -2.03 5.03
N TYR A 162 20.78 -1.68 3.75
CA TYR A 162 20.60 -0.31 3.31
C TYR A 162 19.30 0.32 3.86
N LEU A 163 18.18 -0.38 3.81
CA LEU A 163 16.91 0.11 4.36
C LEU A 163 16.95 0.31 5.87
N ASP A 164 17.56 -0.64 6.58
CA ASP A 164 17.58 -0.64 8.04
C ASP A 164 18.59 0.37 8.62
N THR A 165 19.52 0.89 7.80
CA THR A 165 20.59 1.81 8.22
C THR A 165 20.54 3.18 7.52
N CYS A 166 19.37 3.58 6.99
CA CYS A 166 19.25 4.89 6.36
C CYS A 166 19.48 6.04 7.37
N THR A 167 20.02 7.15 6.88
CA THR A 167 20.35 8.33 7.69
C THR A 167 19.13 8.88 8.41
N SER A 168 19.23 9.10 9.71
CA SER A 168 18.16 9.67 10.52
C SER A 168 17.93 11.16 10.18
N TRP A 169 16.70 11.62 10.38
CA TRP A 169 16.39 13.04 10.20
C TRP A 169 17.20 13.97 11.12
N ASP A 170 17.50 13.54 12.34
CA ASP A 170 18.29 14.34 13.28
C ASP A 170 19.72 14.52 12.74
N SER A 171 20.34 13.46 12.20
CA SER A 171 21.64 13.56 11.54
C SER A 171 21.60 14.45 10.28
N ILE A 172 20.52 14.39 9.51
CA ILE A 172 20.32 15.27 8.35
C ILE A 172 20.26 16.73 8.79
N GLU A 173 19.48 17.05 9.83
CA GLU A 173 19.34 18.42 10.36
C GLU A 173 20.67 19.00 10.84
N GLU A 174 21.49 18.19 11.51
CA GLU A 174 22.76 18.63 12.07
C GLU A 174 23.88 18.80 11.03
N ASN A 175 23.90 17.93 10.02
CA ASN A 175 25.09 17.78 9.16
C ASN A 175 24.86 18.15 7.70
N THR A 176 23.62 18.40 7.25
CA THR A 176 23.31 18.66 5.85
C THR A 176 23.26 20.15 5.55
N LYS A 177 23.82 20.58 4.42
CA LYS A 177 23.72 21.94 3.89
C LYS A 177 22.83 22.02 2.65
N LEU A 178 22.80 20.96 1.88
CA LEU A 178 22.02 20.85 0.65
C LEU A 178 21.32 19.51 0.61
N PHE A 179 20.00 19.52 0.42
CA PHE A 179 19.17 18.35 0.25
C PHE A 179 18.64 18.33 -1.18
N VAL A 180 19.07 17.36 -1.98
CA VAL A 180 18.64 17.19 -3.37
C VAL A 180 17.62 16.05 -3.44
N CYS A 181 16.43 16.34 -3.97
CA CYS A 181 15.35 15.38 -4.11
C CYS A 181 15.18 15.01 -5.59
N PHE A 182 15.25 13.73 -5.91
CA PHE A 182 14.83 13.20 -7.20
C PHE A 182 13.49 12.51 -7.02
N GLY A 183 12.42 13.09 -7.59
CA GLY A 183 11.03 12.67 -7.36
C GLY A 183 10.39 13.28 -6.12
N GLY A 184 11.09 14.20 -5.42
CA GLY A 184 10.57 14.93 -4.28
C GLY A 184 10.56 14.14 -2.95
N VAL A 185 9.94 14.77 -1.95
CA VAL A 185 9.61 14.18 -0.64
C VAL A 185 8.16 14.54 -0.31
N PRO A 186 7.20 14.01 -1.07
CA PRO A 186 5.80 14.39 -0.93
C PRO A 186 5.23 13.87 0.40
N ILE A 187 4.49 14.72 1.11
CA ILE A 187 3.87 14.39 2.40
C ILE A 187 2.95 13.18 2.29
N LYS A 188 2.23 13.05 1.18
CA LYS A 188 1.34 11.89 0.93
C LYS A 188 2.02 10.52 1.07
N ASN A 189 3.31 10.43 0.74
CA ASN A 189 4.06 9.17 0.84
C ASN A 189 4.42 8.82 2.29
N GLY A 190 4.54 9.82 3.15
CA GLY A 190 4.79 9.63 4.58
C GLY A 190 3.55 9.38 5.43
N GLN A 191 2.35 9.39 4.82
CA GLN A 191 1.10 9.22 5.54
C GLN A 191 0.67 7.77 5.73
N ILE A 192 1.36 6.83 5.14
CA ILE A 192 1.09 5.40 5.27
C ILE A 192 2.37 4.63 5.60
N ALA A 193 2.22 3.55 6.34
CA ALA A 193 3.31 2.63 6.59
C ALA A 193 2.81 1.18 6.62
N GLN A 194 3.70 0.27 6.24
CA GLN A 194 3.45 -1.16 6.40
C GLN A 194 3.26 -1.48 7.88
N GLY A 195 2.15 -2.15 8.21
CA GLY A 195 1.81 -2.47 9.61
C GLY A 195 1.12 -1.33 10.37
N GLY A 196 0.89 -0.19 9.74
CA GLY A 196 0.19 0.95 10.33
C GLY A 196 1.12 2.07 10.79
N THR A 197 0.57 3.26 10.96
CA THR A 197 1.27 4.47 11.42
C THR A 197 0.68 4.92 12.75
N GLY A 198 1.53 5.13 13.76
CA GLY A 198 1.11 5.68 15.05
C GLY A 198 0.89 7.20 14.97
N SER A 199 1.88 7.93 14.46
CA SER A 199 1.83 9.37 14.25
C SER A 199 2.67 9.77 13.04
N HIS A 200 2.35 10.94 12.47
CA HIS A 200 3.01 11.48 11.30
C HIS A 200 3.96 12.62 11.70
N ASN A 201 5.21 12.55 11.27
CA ASN A 201 6.24 13.52 11.63
C ASN A 201 7.05 14.06 10.43
N GLN A 202 6.80 13.58 9.23
CA GLN A 202 7.55 13.98 8.03
C GLN A 202 7.45 15.48 7.75
N LYS A 203 6.26 16.07 7.86
CA LYS A 203 6.02 17.49 7.66
C LYS A 203 6.82 18.34 8.66
N GLU A 204 6.75 17.98 9.93
CA GLU A 204 7.50 18.68 11.00
C GLU A 204 9.00 18.63 10.73
N LYS A 205 9.53 17.46 10.38
CA LYS A 205 10.97 17.28 10.13
C LYS A 205 11.46 18.04 8.90
N LEU A 206 10.70 18.07 7.82
CA LEU A 206 11.03 18.88 6.64
C LEU A 206 11.09 20.38 6.98
N ILE A 207 10.11 20.88 7.74
CA ILE A 207 10.08 22.28 8.17
C ILE A 207 11.24 22.59 9.12
N ARG A 208 11.56 21.70 10.06
CA ARG A 208 12.72 21.86 10.96
C ARG A 208 14.02 21.91 10.18
N SER A 209 14.21 21.01 9.23
CA SER A 209 15.40 20.96 8.37
C SER A 209 15.57 22.24 7.57
N ALA A 210 14.49 22.79 7.02
CA ALA A 210 14.55 24.07 6.33
C ALA A 210 14.90 25.25 7.27
N LYS A 211 14.35 25.25 8.49
CA LYS A 211 14.68 26.25 9.54
C LYS A 211 16.11 26.13 10.03
N ALA A 212 16.71 24.96 10.03
CA ALA A 212 18.12 24.72 10.32
C ALA A 212 19.05 25.25 9.22
N GLY A 213 18.52 25.79 8.13
CA GLY A 213 19.27 26.41 7.03
C GLY A 213 19.64 25.47 5.90
N ILE A 214 19.09 24.27 5.86
CA ILE A 214 19.28 23.35 4.75
C ILE A 214 18.60 23.90 3.50
N LYS A 215 19.34 23.96 2.39
CA LYS A 215 18.78 24.33 1.09
C LYS A 215 18.22 23.07 0.41
N PHE A 216 17.04 23.24 -0.19
CA PHE A 216 16.39 22.13 -0.91
C PHE A 216 16.33 22.40 -2.41
N ILE A 217 16.65 21.37 -3.19
CA ILE A 217 16.44 21.33 -4.64
C ILE A 217 15.55 20.14 -4.95
N ASN A 218 14.46 20.37 -5.65
CA ASN A 218 13.50 19.34 -6.01
C ASN A 218 13.45 19.14 -7.53
N PHE A 219 14.02 18.06 -8.01
CA PHE A 219 13.85 17.57 -9.37
C PHE A 219 12.63 16.66 -9.43
N SER A 220 11.51 17.19 -9.86
CA SER A 220 10.25 16.43 -9.94
C SER A 220 9.35 16.97 -11.06
N PRO A 221 8.55 16.12 -11.71
CA PRO A 221 7.50 16.56 -12.62
C PRO A 221 6.47 17.49 -11.94
N LEU A 222 6.27 17.31 -10.63
CA LEU A 222 5.28 18.06 -9.85
C LEU A 222 5.95 18.96 -8.81
N LYS A 223 5.62 20.23 -8.84
CA LYS A 223 6.10 21.20 -7.84
C LYS A 223 5.67 20.80 -6.42
N SER A 224 4.46 20.24 -6.28
CA SER A 224 3.87 19.81 -5.01
C SER A 224 4.54 18.60 -4.36
N ASP A 225 5.51 17.97 -5.02
CA ASP A 225 6.30 16.87 -4.43
C ASP A 225 7.33 17.34 -3.39
N LEU A 226 7.40 18.62 -3.14
CA LEU A 226 8.05 19.19 -1.97
C LEU A 226 7.13 20.22 -1.33
N LEU A 227 7.07 20.21 -0.01
CA LEU A 227 6.26 21.11 0.78
C LEU A 227 6.65 22.58 0.53
N ASP A 228 5.68 23.45 0.26
CA ASP A 228 5.93 24.88 -0.06
C ASP A 228 6.62 25.64 1.10
N GLU A 229 6.33 25.26 2.34
CA GLU A 229 6.95 25.87 3.55
C GLU A 229 8.46 25.65 3.62
N VAL A 230 8.99 24.65 2.93
CA VAL A 230 10.43 24.38 2.83
C VAL A 230 11.15 25.40 1.94
N LYS A 231 10.42 26.06 1.03
CA LYS A 231 10.93 27.06 0.07
C LYS A 231 12.07 26.52 -0.81
N GLY A 232 11.98 25.23 -1.18
CA GLY A 232 12.98 24.60 -2.04
C GLY A 232 12.91 25.10 -3.49
N LYS A 233 14.06 25.08 -4.18
CA LYS A 233 14.10 25.35 -5.62
C LYS A 233 13.53 24.16 -6.37
N TRP A 234 12.43 24.35 -7.11
CA TRP A 234 11.86 23.35 -7.98
C TRP A 234 12.46 23.45 -9.38
N LEU A 235 12.88 22.31 -9.91
CA LEU A 235 13.39 22.14 -11.26
C LEU A 235 12.51 21.05 -11.92
N PRO A 236 11.67 21.43 -12.90
CA PRO A 236 10.75 20.48 -13.55
C PRO A 236 11.56 19.41 -14.27
N LEU A 237 11.25 18.17 -13.99
CA LEU A 237 11.88 17.00 -14.56
C LEU A 237 10.91 16.33 -15.55
N ARG A 238 11.37 16.04 -16.75
CA ARG A 238 10.63 15.12 -17.61
C ARG A 238 10.76 13.69 -17.05
N PRO A 239 9.66 12.95 -16.86
CA PRO A 239 9.71 11.59 -16.37
C PRO A 239 10.71 10.72 -17.14
N ASN A 240 11.42 9.83 -16.43
CA ASN A 240 12.45 8.93 -16.96
C ASN A 240 13.71 9.62 -17.51
N THR A 241 14.05 10.81 -17.02
CA THR A 241 15.29 11.52 -17.40
C THR A 241 16.23 11.76 -16.21
N ASP A 242 16.01 11.09 -15.08
CA ASP A 242 16.80 11.27 -13.85
C ASP A 242 18.29 11.04 -14.09
N VAL A 243 18.63 9.94 -14.75
CA VAL A 243 20.03 9.56 -15.04
C VAL A 243 20.71 10.59 -15.96
N ALA A 244 19.98 11.25 -16.84
CA ALA A 244 20.54 12.28 -17.73
C ALA A 244 20.87 13.58 -16.98
N ILE A 245 20.30 13.79 -15.81
CA ILE A 245 20.53 14.99 -14.97
C ILE A 245 21.62 14.71 -13.92
N MET A 246 21.79 13.47 -13.46
CA MET A 246 22.86 13.04 -12.56
C MET A 246 24.22 13.03 -13.26
#